data_f706e631fb184d65036947d61a9405d4
#
_entry.id   f706e631fb184d65036947d61a9405d4
#
_cell.length_a   1.000
_cell.length_b   1.000
_cell.length_c   1.000
_cell.angle_alpha   90.00
_cell.angle_beta   90.00
_cell.angle_gamma   90.00
#
_symmetry.space_group_name_H-M   'P 1'
#
loop_
_entity.id
_entity.type
_entity.pdbx_description
1 polymer ?
#
loop_
_entity_poly.entity_id
_entity_poly.type
_entity_poly.pdbx_seq_one_letter_code
_entity_poly.pdbx_strand_id
1 'polypeptide(L)'
;MRHSLLLAGAVSVFILAGCDNATPDSTSQTHSALATRADTATNDKQTRRVQHAMGVTEVRTHPERVVTLTNEATEAMLAMGITPVGAVRSMTVAGQDNGVWYSHFGQTLQNAGTVDLGDEEQVNLEAIAALKPDLILGIKQRQEKIYDQLSAVAPTVFSETFMGAWRENLLTYADGASQKEAATALLAAWDANAQQLKADLDAAGKLQQQIAVVRFQSSGARYYYNDSFATDIIRRVGLARPPLHDKEGFAEGLTRERIPEVNADQLFYFVMETGNGKASAAEQSWLAEPLWQQLPVVKNNAVHKVNHETWNKSYGILAADYVLQDLRAALLPTGSDNNINNNSSDSQSKG
;
A
#
# COMPACT_ATOMS: atom_id res chain seq x y z
N MET A 1 38.92 16.16 -44.23
CA MET A 1 38.79 15.36 -45.47
C MET A 1 37.40 14.72 -45.33
N ARG A 2 36.38 15.33 -46.03
CA ARG A 2 35.77 14.89 -47.26
C ARG A 2 35.17 13.48 -47.10
N HIS A 3 33.88 13.11 -47.31
CA HIS A 3 32.91 13.64 -48.27
C HIS A 3 31.47 13.32 -47.82
N SER A 4 30.56 14.22 -48.10
CA SER A 4 29.11 14.07 -48.22
C SER A 4 28.74 13.16 -49.40
N LEU A 5 27.57 12.52 -49.38
CA LEU A 5 26.72 12.35 -50.56
C LEU A 5 25.25 12.25 -50.21
N LEU A 6 24.49 13.21 -50.70
CA LEU A 6 23.03 13.24 -50.84
C LEU A 6 22.65 12.45 -52.10
N LEU A 7 21.51 11.79 -52.13
CA LEU A 7 20.76 11.59 -53.37
C LEU A 7 19.24 11.59 -53.07
N ALA A 8 18.59 12.52 -53.81
CA ALA A 8 17.14 12.67 -53.89
C ALA A 8 16.64 12.04 -55.22
N GLY A 9 15.36 11.76 -55.32
CA GLY A 9 14.66 11.39 -56.58
C GLY A 9 13.28 10.84 -56.23
N ALA A 10 12.23 11.48 -56.42
CA ALA A 10 11.45 12.09 -57.50
C ALA A 10 10.17 11.24 -57.78
N VAL A 11 9.09 11.84 -57.50
CA VAL A 11 7.71 11.92 -58.03
C VAL A 11 7.39 11.13 -59.31
N SER A 12 6.22 10.47 -59.35
CA SER A 12 5.38 10.37 -60.55
C SER A 12 3.90 10.21 -60.19
N VAL A 13 3.16 11.23 -60.62
CA VAL A 13 1.69 11.34 -60.69
C VAL A 13 1.23 10.68 -61.99
N PHE A 14 0.15 9.89 -61.92
CA PHE A 14 -0.68 9.60 -63.11
C PHE A 14 -2.15 9.84 -62.77
N ILE A 15 -2.70 10.83 -63.48
CA ILE A 15 -4.14 11.13 -63.61
C ILE A 15 -4.59 10.51 -64.95
N LEU A 16 -5.69 9.79 -64.96
CA LEU A 16 -6.51 9.61 -66.16
C LEU A 16 -7.98 9.56 -65.79
N ALA A 17 -8.71 10.50 -66.31
CA ALA A 17 -10.15 10.64 -66.26
C ALA A 17 -10.84 9.77 -67.33
N GLY A 18 -12.05 9.31 -67.03
CA GLY A 18 -12.95 8.71 -67.99
C GLY A 18 -14.39 8.74 -67.47
N CYS A 19 -15.19 9.67 -67.98
CA CYS A 19 -16.63 9.73 -67.78
C CYS A 19 -17.32 8.68 -68.68
N ASP A 20 -18.37 8.03 -68.23
CA ASP A 20 -19.58 7.89 -69.02
C ASP A 20 -20.85 7.64 -68.18
N ASN A 21 -21.93 8.15 -68.68
CA ASN A 21 -23.28 8.34 -68.16
C ASN A 21 -24.17 7.08 -68.29
N ALA A 22 -24.96 6.79 -67.29
CA ALA A 22 -26.38 6.32 -67.44
C ALA A 22 -27.07 6.11 -66.09
N THR A 23 -28.11 6.84 -65.84
CA THR A 23 -29.21 6.60 -64.86
C THR A 23 -30.38 5.88 -65.52
N PRO A 24 -31.46 5.44 -64.78
CA PRO A 24 -31.62 4.99 -63.42
C PRO A 24 -32.32 3.61 -63.30
N ASP A 25 -32.24 2.92 -62.18
CA ASP A 25 -33.47 2.29 -61.70
C ASP A 25 -33.42 2.03 -60.15
N SER A 26 -34.54 2.29 -59.57
CA SER A 26 -34.88 2.18 -58.16
C SER A 26 -35.03 0.71 -57.74
N THR A 27 -34.43 0.32 -56.59
CA THR A 27 -35.10 -0.50 -55.56
C THR A 27 -34.16 -0.73 -54.33
N SER A 28 -34.65 -0.36 -53.19
CA SER A 28 -34.51 -1.00 -51.86
C SER A 28 -33.16 -1.61 -51.48
N GLN A 29 -32.45 -0.96 -50.55
CA GLN A 29 -31.78 -1.68 -49.43
C GLN A 29 -31.62 -0.77 -48.20
N THR A 30 -32.65 -0.64 -47.42
CA THR A 30 -32.59 -0.47 -45.99
C THR A 30 -32.21 -1.81 -45.38
N HIS A 31 -30.96 -2.01 -44.99
CA HIS A 31 -30.51 -2.96 -43.99
C HIS A 31 -28.97 -2.86 -43.87
N SER A 32 -28.47 -2.00 -43.04
CA SER A 32 -27.22 -2.22 -42.31
C SER A 32 -26.93 -1.05 -41.35
N ALA A 33 -27.69 -0.95 -40.30
CA ALA A 33 -27.37 -0.06 -39.18
C ALA A 33 -27.90 -0.62 -37.86
N LEU A 34 -27.85 -1.95 -37.67
CA LEU A 34 -28.28 -2.58 -36.42
C LEU A 34 -27.33 -3.70 -35.92
N ALA A 35 -26.11 -3.77 -36.42
CA ALA A 35 -25.18 -4.84 -35.99
C ALA A 35 -24.02 -4.37 -35.08
N THR A 36 -24.00 -3.11 -34.61
CA THR A 36 -22.88 -2.62 -33.80
C THR A 36 -23.27 -2.20 -32.37
N ARG A 37 -24.46 -2.66 -31.89
CA ARG A 37 -24.91 -2.40 -30.51
C ARG A 37 -25.11 -3.63 -29.65
N ALA A 38 -24.82 -4.82 -30.16
CA ALA A 38 -25.07 -6.08 -29.45
C ALA A 38 -23.81 -6.64 -28.73
N ASP A 39 -22.60 -6.17 -29.04
CA ASP A 39 -21.35 -6.73 -28.46
C ASP A 39 -20.88 -6.06 -27.16
N THR A 40 -21.46 -4.94 -26.76
CA THR A 40 -21.09 -4.29 -25.48
C THR A 40 -21.89 -4.81 -24.29
N ALA A 41 -23.00 -5.52 -24.51
CA ALA A 41 -23.86 -6.02 -23.42
C ALA A 41 -23.55 -7.46 -22.99
N THR A 42 -22.72 -8.20 -23.72
CA THR A 42 -22.39 -9.60 -23.43
C THR A 42 -21.15 -9.78 -22.55
N ASN A 43 -20.30 -8.74 -22.40
CA ASN A 43 -19.07 -8.83 -21.60
C ASN A 43 -19.33 -8.68 -20.09
N ASP A 44 -20.50 -8.21 -19.68
CA ASP A 44 -20.84 -7.86 -18.28
C ASP A 44 -21.24 -9.07 -17.40
N LYS A 45 -21.30 -10.29 -17.97
CA LYS A 45 -21.65 -11.54 -17.27
C LYS A 45 -20.54 -12.60 -17.28
N GLN A 46 -19.38 -12.29 -17.79
CA GLN A 46 -18.28 -13.24 -17.84
C GLN A 46 -17.68 -13.41 -16.44
N THR A 47 -17.68 -14.64 -15.93
CA THR A 47 -17.06 -15.00 -14.65
C THR A 47 -15.80 -15.81 -14.88
N ARG A 48 -14.91 -15.82 -13.88
CA ARG A 48 -13.73 -16.65 -13.81
C ARG A 48 -13.55 -17.20 -12.40
N ARG A 49 -12.81 -18.27 -12.27
CA ARG A 49 -12.52 -18.91 -10.98
C ARG A 49 -11.25 -18.33 -10.38
N VAL A 50 -11.30 -17.99 -9.08
CA VAL A 50 -10.17 -17.49 -8.28
C VAL A 50 -9.92 -18.46 -7.14
N GLN A 51 -8.70 -18.96 -7.04
CA GLN A 51 -8.23 -19.75 -5.91
C GLN A 51 -7.76 -18.81 -4.80
N HIS A 52 -8.22 -19.01 -3.57
CA HIS A 52 -7.91 -18.18 -2.42
C HIS A 52 -7.97 -18.97 -1.10
N ALA A 53 -7.77 -18.32 0.04
CA ALA A 53 -7.63 -18.99 1.35
C ALA A 53 -8.84 -19.82 1.78
N MET A 54 -10.04 -19.53 1.26
CA MET A 54 -11.28 -20.26 1.59
C MET A 54 -11.71 -21.23 0.48
N GLY A 55 -10.88 -21.48 -0.53
CA GLY A 55 -11.19 -22.38 -1.64
C GLY A 55 -11.23 -21.67 -2.98
N VAL A 56 -12.27 -21.92 -3.77
CA VAL A 56 -12.44 -21.35 -5.12
C VAL A 56 -13.75 -20.59 -5.20
N THR A 57 -13.67 -19.32 -5.61
CA THR A 57 -14.85 -18.47 -5.85
C THR A 57 -14.96 -18.07 -7.32
N GLU A 58 -16.16 -18.09 -7.87
CA GLU A 58 -16.45 -17.48 -9.17
C GLU A 58 -16.65 -15.97 -8.99
N VAL A 59 -15.83 -15.17 -9.66
CA VAL A 59 -15.88 -13.71 -9.63
C VAL A 59 -16.14 -13.17 -11.02
N ARG A 60 -16.70 -11.96 -11.13
CA ARG A 60 -16.79 -11.24 -12.41
C ARG A 60 -15.40 -10.97 -12.98
N THR A 61 -15.27 -11.02 -14.30
CA THR A 61 -14.02 -10.62 -14.97
C THR A 61 -13.71 -9.12 -14.81
N HIS A 62 -14.73 -8.30 -14.58
CA HIS A 62 -14.62 -6.86 -14.34
C HIS A 62 -15.53 -6.49 -13.16
N PRO A 63 -15.08 -6.66 -11.92
CA PRO A 63 -15.83 -6.19 -10.77
C PRO A 63 -15.81 -4.66 -10.71
N GLU A 64 -16.99 -4.06 -10.49
CA GLU A 64 -17.18 -2.62 -10.46
C GLU A 64 -17.43 -2.07 -9.05
N ARG A 65 -17.99 -2.92 -8.18
CA ARG A 65 -18.42 -2.56 -6.83
C ARG A 65 -17.66 -3.36 -5.78
N VAL A 66 -16.43 -3.00 -5.58
CA VAL A 66 -15.53 -3.71 -4.65
C VAL A 66 -15.71 -3.20 -3.23
N VAL A 67 -15.84 -4.13 -2.30
CA VAL A 67 -15.80 -3.90 -0.85
C VAL A 67 -14.51 -4.49 -0.29
N THR A 68 -13.83 -3.73 0.59
CA THR A 68 -12.59 -4.16 1.24
C THR A 68 -12.76 -4.25 2.75
N LEU A 69 -12.38 -5.40 3.32
CA LEU A 69 -12.53 -5.73 4.74
C LEU A 69 -11.20 -5.69 5.50
N THR A 70 -10.13 -5.21 4.87
CA THR A 70 -8.84 -4.93 5.49
C THR A 70 -8.23 -3.66 4.88
N ASN A 71 -7.42 -2.95 5.66
CA ASN A 71 -6.70 -1.78 5.14
C ASN A 71 -5.71 -2.17 4.04
N GLU A 72 -5.12 -3.36 4.13
CA GLU A 72 -4.24 -3.94 3.10
C GLU A 72 -4.96 -4.14 1.76
N ALA A 73 -6.19 -4.70 1.79
CA ALA A 73 -7.02 -4.84 0.58
C ALA A 73 -7.43 -3.48 0.01
N THR A 74 -7.69 -2.49 0.88
CA THR A 74 -7.98 -1.11 0.48
C THR A 74 -6.79 -0.50 -0.27
N GLU A 75 -5.57 -0.61 0.28
CA GLU A 75 -4.36 -0.15 -0.40
C GLU A 75 -4.14 -0.86 -1.74
N ALA A 76 -4.34 -2.18 -1.78
CA ALA A 76 -4.20 -2.95 -3.01
C ALA A 76 -5.13 -2.42 -4.11
N MET A 77 -6.41 -2.20 -3.79
CA MET A 77 -7.38 -1.65 -4.74
C MET A 77 -6.98 -0.24 -5.21
N LEU A 78 -6.66 0.65 -4.28
CA LEU A 78 -6.25 2.02 -4.60
C LEU A 78 -4.99 2.08 -5.45
N ALA A 79 -3.98 1.25 -5.17
CA ALA A 79 -2.76 1.16 -5.96
C ALA A 79 -3.02 0.69 -7.40
N MET A 80 -4.07 -0.07 -7.63
CA MET A 80 -4.51 -0.52 -8.96
C MET A 80 -5.58 0.38 -9.59
N GLY A 81 -5.83 1.58 -9.00
CA GLY A 81 -6.78 2.57 -9.53
C GLY A 81 -8.25 2.24 -9.27
N ILE A 82 -8.55 1.29 -8.39
CA ILE A 82 -9.92 0.91 -8.00
C ILE A 82 -10.24 1.56 -6.65
N THR A 83 -11.27 2.40 -6.60
CA THR A 83 -11.75 2.96 -5.34
C THR A 83 -12.88 2.09 -4.79
N PRO A 84 -12.74 1.48 -3.60
CA PRO A 84 -13.78 0.66 -3.00
C PRO A 84 -15.06 1.47 -2.73
N VAL A 85 -16.24 0.85 -2.95
CA VAL A 85 -17.54 1.46 -2.59
C VAL A 85 -17.79 1.41 -1.08
N GLY A 86 -17.11 0.52 -0.37
CA GLY A 86 -17.11 0.40 1.08
C GLY A 86 -15.79 -0.18 1.56
N ALA A 87 -15.28 0.33 2.66
CA ALA A 87 -14.03 -0.09 3.28
C ALA A 87 -14.15 -0.11 4.80
N VAL A 88 -13.46 -1.04 5.46
CA VAL A 88 -13.33 -1.00 6.92
C VAL A 88 -12.56 0.24 7.35
N ARG A 89 -12.88 0.75 8.53
CA ARG A 89 -12.13 1.87 9.11
C ARG A 89 -10.71 1.44 9.47
N SER A 90 -9.82 2.39 9.43
CA SER A 90 -8.46 2.21 9.95
C SER A 90 -8.45 2.41 11.47
N MET A 91 -7.46 1.80 12.14
CA MET A 91 -7.21 2.08 13.55
C MET A 91 -6.50 3.44 13.67
N THR A 92 -7.28 4.51 13.54
CA THR A 92 -6.79 5.89 13.70
C THR A 92 -6.78 6.29 15.17
N VAL A 93 -6.00 7.33 15.49
CA VAL A 93 -5.98 7.90 16.84
C VAL A 93 -7.24 8.72 17.06
N ALA A 94 -8.04 8.37 18.07
CA ALA A 94 -9.23 9.12 18.42
C ALA A 94 -8.86 10.58 18.75
N GLY A 95 -9.57 11.54 18.15
CA GLY A 95 -9.35 12.97 18.35
C GLY A 95 -8.31 13.61 17.42
N GLN A 96 -7.74 12.87 16.48
CA GLN A 96 -7.05 13.46 15.34
C GLN A 96 -8.05 13.59 14.17
N ASP A 97 -8.07 14.75 13.50
CA ASP A 97 -8.99 15.07 12.40
C ASP A 97 -8.69 14.28 11.09
N ASN A 98 -8.11 13.11 11.21
CA ASN A 98 -7.68 12.29 10.07
C ASN A 98 -8.80 11.43 9.47
N GLY A 99 -10.06 11.66 9.90
CA GLY A 99 -11.19 10.84 9.45
C GLY A 99 -11.15 9.43 10.03
N VAL A 100 -11.85 8.49 9.36
CA VAL A 100 -11.94 7.08 9.77
C VAL A 100 -10.89 6.18 9.11
N TRP A 101 -10.10 6.72 8.18
CA TRP A 101 -9.06 5.99 7.43
C TRP A 101 -7.68 6.61 7.62
N TYR A 102 -6.63 5.82 7.39
CA TYR A 102 -5.25 6.28 7.47
C TYR A 102 -4.99 7.48 6.54
N SER A 103 -4.11 8.37 7.01
CA SER A 103 -3.85 9.66 6.37
C SER A 103 -3.37 9.54 4.91
N HIS A 104 -2.64 8.49 4.58
CA HIS A 104 -2.04 8.32 3.25
C HIS A 104 -3.04 7.87 2.17
N PHE A 105 -4.28 7.46 2.52
CA PHE A 105 -5.32 7.16 1.55
C PHE A 105 -6.73 7.66 1.93
N GLY A 106 -6.92 8.11 3.15
CA GLY A 106 -8.23 8.46 3.68
C GLY A 106 -8.95 9.56 2.88
N GLN A 107 -8.23 10.58 2.42
CA GLN A 107 -8.80 11.64 1.61
C GLN A 107 -9.36 11.12 0.28
N THR A 108 -8.70 10.13 -0.33
CA THR A 108 -9.17 9.50 -1.58
C THR A 108 -10.52 8.80 -1.34
N LEU A 109 -10.65 8.04 -0.26
CA LEU A 109 -11.90 7.34 0.09
C LEU A 109 -13.02 8.31 0.44
N GLN A 110 -12.72 9.38 1.21
CA GLN A 110 -13.70 10.42 1.55
C GLN A 110 -14.23 11.13 0.29
N ASN A 111 -13.34 11.54 -0.61
CA ASN A 111 -13.72 12.22 -1.85
C ASN A 111 -14.57 11.34 -2.77
N ALA A 112 -14.38 10.02 -2.73
CA ALA A 112 -15.16 9.05 -3.50
C ALA A 112 -16.50 8.70 -2.83
N GLY A 113 -16.75 9.12 -1.61
CA GLY A 113 -17.94 8.74 -0.85
C GLY A 113 -17.94 7.27 -0.42
N THR A 114 -16.77 6.67 -0.23
CA THR A 114 -16.63 5.30 0.29
C THR A 114 -17.34 5.17 1.64
N VAL A 115 -18.13 4.10 1.81
CA VAL A 115 -18.88 3.87 3.05
C VAL A 115 -17.98 3.20 4.09
N ASP A 116 -17.99 3.74 5.32
CA ASP A 116 -17.35 3.11 6.48
C ASP A 116 -18.11 1.85 6.91
N LEU A 117 -17.43 0.71 6.89
CA LEU A 117 -17.99 -0.61 7.20
C LEU A 117 -17.72 -1.09 8.64
N GLY A 118 -17.19 -0.23 9.49
CA GLY A 118 -16.79 -0.59 10.86
C GLY A 118 -15.38 -1.14 10.93
N ASP A 119 -15.04 -1.76 12.06
CA ASP A 119 -13.71 -2.30 12.32
C ASP A 119 -13.48 -3.62 11.58
N GLU A 120 -12.22 -3.93 11.27
CA GLU A 120 -11.83 -5.19 10.58
C GLU A 120 -12.32 -6.46 11.31
N GLU A 121 -12.46 -6.41 12.65
CA GLU A 121 -12.92 -7.53 13.47
C GLU A 121 -14.44 -7.55 13.66
N GLN A 122 -15.13 -6.43 13.39
CA GLN A 122 -16.57 -6.26 13.56
C GLN A 122 -17.16 -5.48 12.39
N VAL A 123 -17.16 -6.10 11.22
CA VAL A 123 -17.69 -5.46 10.00
C VAL A 123 -19.22 -5.37 10.04
N ASN A 124 -19.75 -4.30 9.47
CA ASN A 124 -21.20 -4.07 9.35
C ASN A 124 -21.76 -4.81 8.13
N LEU A 125 -22.27 -6.03 8.33
CA LEU A 125 -22.83 -6.87 7.26
C LEU A 125 -24.04 -6.24 6.58
N GLU A 126 -24.87 -5.48 7.30
CA GLU A 126 -26.03 -4.79 6.71
C GLU A 126 -25.59 -3.68 5.75
N ALA A 127 -24.60 -2.89 6.15
CA ALA A 127 -24.00 -1.87 5.30
C ALA A 127 -23.36 -2.49 4.05
N ILE A 128 -22.65 -3.61 4.19
CA ILE A 128 -22.07 -4.36 3.06
C ILE A 128 -23.19 -4.79 2.08
N ALA A 129 -24.25 -5.41 2.58
CA ALA A 129 -25.37 -5.88 1.75
C ALA A 129 -26.09 -4.70 1.04
N ALA A 130 -26.27 -3.58 1.72
CA ALA A 130 -26.89 -2.37 1.16
C ALA A 130 -26.08 -1.78 -0.01
N LEU A 131 -24.78 -1.94 -0.01
CA LEU A 131 -23.88 -1.51 -1.09
C LEU A 131 -24.03 -2.35 -2.36
N LYS A 132 -24.64 -3.54 -2.29
CA LYS A 132 -24.77 -4.48 -3.42
C LYS A 132 -23.42 -4.67 -4.14
N PRO A 133 -22.37 -5.12 -3.43
CA PRO A 133 -21.06 -5.33 -4.03
C PRO A 133 -21.12 -6.48 -5.06
N ASP A 134 -20.18 -6.49 -5.97
CA ASP A 134 -19.94 -7.62 -6.88
C ASP A 134 -18.60 -8.33 -6.60
N LEU A 135 -17.84 -7.80 -5.63
CA LEU A 135 -16.66 -8.44 -5.06
C LEU A 135 -16.44 -7.97 -3.62
N ILE A 136 -16.13 -8.91 -2.73
CA ILE A 136 -15.72 -8.66 -1.37
C ILE A 136 -14.30 -9.22 -1.18
N LEU A 137 -13.37 -8.36 -0.70
CA LEU A 137 -11.98 -8.73 -0.41
C LEU A 137 -11.73 -8.65 1.09
N GLY A 138 -11.15 -9.69 1.66
CA GLY A 138 -10.86 -9.76 3.09
C GLY A 138 -9.73 -10.73 3.40
N ILE A 139 -9.61 -11.11 4.68
CA ILE A 139 -8.54 -11.98 5.15
C ILE A 139 -9.10 -13.07 6.05
N LYS A 140 -8.74 -14.32 5.80
CA LYS A 140 -9.20 -15.48 6.56
C LYS A 140 -8.92 -15.35 8.04
N GLN A 141 -7.73 -14.91 8.41
CA GLN A 141 -7.31 -14.79 9.80
C GLN A 141 -8.27 -13.96 10.68
N ARG A 142 -9.05 -13.03 10.11
CA ARG A 142 -10.00 -12.18 10.83
C ARG A 142 -11.46 -12.53 10.56
N GLN A 143 -11.79 -12.79 9.29
CA GLN A 143 -13.18 -12.89 8.85
C GLN A 143 -13.64 -14.32 8.50
N GLU A 144 -12.85 -15.38 8.78
CA GLU A 144 -13.21 -16.77 8.48
C GLU A 144 -14.61 -17.14 9.01
N LYS A 145 -14.94 -16.72 10.24
CA LYS A 145 -16.21 -17.06 10.90
C LYS A 145 -17.46 -16.47 10.22
N ILE A 146 -17.28 -15.42 9.42
CA ILE A 146 -18.39 -14.74 8.71
C ILE A 146 -18.30 -14.94 7.20
N TYR A 147 -17.39 -15.79 6.72
CA TYR A 147 -17.18 -16.01 5.29
C TYR A 147 -18.44 -16.43 4.55
N ASP A 148 -19.22 -17.36 5.11
CA ASP A 148 -20.46 -17.84 4.49
C ASP A 148 -21.52 -16.72 4.38
N GLN A 149 -21.58 -15.84 5.40
CA GLN A 149 -22.49 -14.70 5.40
C GLN A 149 -22.09 -13.66 4.33
N LEU A 150 -20.80 -13.39 4.19
CA LEU A 150 -20.28 -12.51 3.15
C LEU A 150 -20.49 -13.10 1.76
N SER A 151 -20.22 -14.40 1.59
CA SER A 151 -20.38 -15.10 0.31
C SER A 151 -21.85 -15.21 -0.12
N ALA A 152 -22.80 -15.14 0.82
CA ALA A 152 -24.23 -15.03 0.51
C ALA A 152 -24.60 -13.63 -0.02
N VAL A 153 -23.80 -12.59 0.24
CA VAL A 153 -24.01 -11.24 -0.27
C VAL A 153 -23.38 -11.06 -1.66
N ALA A 154 -22.11 -11.47 -1.82
CA ALA A 154 -21.37 -11.34 -3.08
C ALA A 154 -20.18 -12.31 -3.13
N PRO A 155 -19.60 -12.56 -4.32
CA PRO A 155 -18.34 -13.28 -4.47
C PRO A 155 -17.28 -12.73 -3.51
N THR A 156 -16.71 -13.62 -2.67
CA THR A 156 -15.79 -13.24 -1.60
C THR A 156 -14.46 -13.94 -1.78
N VAL A 157 -13.36 -13.18 -1.79
CA VAL A 157 -11.97 -13.64 -1.94
C VAL A 157 -11.16 -13.22 -0.73
N PHE A 158 -10.55 -14.17 -0.04
CA PHE A 158 -9.75 -13.94 1.16
C PHE A 158 -8.28 -14.30 0.95
N SER A 159 -7.37 -13.43 1.40
CA SER A 159 -6.00 -13.80 1.67
C SER A 159 -5.89 -14.64 2.94
N GLU A 160 -4.74 -15.27 3.20
CA GLU A 160 -4.57 -16.19 4.35
C GLU A 160 -4.27 -15.43 5.64
N THR A 161 -3.19 -14.67 5.67
CA THR A 161 -2.67 -13.98 6.86
C THR A 161 -2.01 -12.64 6.49
N PHE A 162 -1.98 -11.68 7.41
CA PHE A 162 -1.33 -10.39 7.18
C PHE A 162 0.14 -10.34 7.63
N MET A 163 0.62 -11.30 8.43
CA MET A 163 2.01 -11.28 8.94
C MET A 163 3.01 -11.69 7.85
N GLY A 164 3.79 -10.74 7.35
CA GLY A 164 4.85 -10.97 6.37
C GLY A 164 4.39 -11.30 4.94
N ALA A 165 3.09 -11.47 4.71
CA ALA A 165 2.52 -11.98 3.45
C ALA A 165 1.95 -10.86 2.54
N TRP A 166 2.36 -9.60 2.72
CA TRP A 166 1.76 -8.47 2.01
C TRP A 166 1.83 -8.56 0.48
N ARG A 167 2.87 -9.19 -0.07
CA ARG A 167 3.05 -9.39 -1.52
C ARG A 167 2.08 -10.43 -2.06
N GLU A 168 1.98 -11.56 -1.38
CA GLU A 168 1.07 -12.65 -1.70
C GLU A 168 -0.39 -12.21 -1.56
N ASN A 169 -0.68 -11.40 -0.55
CA ASN A 169 -2.00 -10.82 -0.32
C ASN A 169 -2.38 -9.84 -1.45
N LEU A 170 -1.45 -8.95 -1.86
CA LEU A 170 -1.65 -8.06 -3.02
C LEU A 170 -2.02 -8.88 -4.27
N LEU A 171 -1.30 -9.97 -4.56
CA LEU A 171 -1.57 -10.82 -5.72
C LEU A 171 -2.93 -11.53 -5.60
N THR A 172 -3.32 -11.96 -4.39
CA THR A 172 -4.62 -12.59 -4.14
C THR A 172 -5.77 -11.60 -4.36
N TYR A 173 -5.67 -10.38 -3.83
CA TYR A 173 -6.67 -9.33 -4.03
C TYR A 173 -6.75 -8.90 -5.50
N ALA A 174 -5.60 -8.77 -6.14
CA ALA A 174 -5.53 -8.46 -7.57
C ALA A 174 -6.13 -9.56 -8.44
N ASP A 175 -5.90 -10.83 -8.08
CA ASP A 175 -6.56 -11.93 -8.76
C ASP A 175 -8.08 -11.83 -8.59
N GLY A 176 -8.58 -11.57 -7.38
CA GLY A 176 -10.01 -11.29 -7.15
C GLY A 176 -10.55 -10.18 -8.05
N ALA A 177 -9.83 -9.08 -8.17
CA ALA A 177 -10.22 -7.89 -8.92
C ALA A 177 -9.89 -7.94 -10.42
N SER A 178 -9.34 -9.03 -10.95
CA SER A 178 -8.87 -9.17 -12.35
C SER A 178 -7.76 -8.16 -12.71
N GLN A 179 -6.89 -7.86 -11.77
CA GLN A 179 -5.80 -6.87 -11.89
C GLN A 179 -4.42 -7.51 -11.67
N LYS A 180 -4.26 -8.80 -11.95
CA LYS A 180 -3.03 -9.54 -11.65
C LYS A 180 -1.80 -8.97 -12.34
N GLU A 181 -1.95 -8.52 -13.57
CA GLU A 181 -0.88 -7.87 -14.35
C GLU A 181 -0.48 -6.54 -13.72
N ALA A 182 -1.46 -5.72 -13.28
CA ALA A 182 -1.19 -4.46 -12.59
C ALA A 182 -0.46 -4.68 -11.27
N ALA A 183 -0.88 -5.64 -10.45
CA ALA A 183 -0.21 -5.99 -9.19
C ALA A 183 1.21 -6.51 -9.43
N THR A 184 1.43 -7.32 -10.47
CA THR A 184 2.75 -7.80 -10.85
C THR A 184 3.67 -6.63 -11.25
N ALA A 185 3.15 -5.67 -12.00
CA ALA A 185 3.90 -4.46 -12.38
C ALA A 185 4.22 -3.59 -11.15
N LEU A 186 3.27 -3.42 -10.22
CA LEU A 186 3.50 -2.70 -8.96
C LEU A 186 4.61 -3.34 -8.12
N LEU A 187 4.58 -4.66 -7.97
CA LEU A 187 5.63 -5.39 -7.24
C LEU A 187 6.99 -5.27 -7.93
N ALA A 188 7.03 -5.35 -9.26
CA ALA A 188 8.28 -5.18 -10.02
C ALA A 188 8.84 -3.75 -9.87
N ALA A 189 7.98 -2.73 -9.89
CA ALA A 189 8.39 -1.35 -9.66
C ALA A 189 8.91 -1.14 -8.23
N TRP A 190 8.23 -1.70 -7.23
CA TRP A 190 8.68 -1.67 -5.85
C TRP A 190 10.04 -2.37 -5.68
N ASP A 191 10.22 -3.56 -6.26
CA ASP A 191 11.49 -4.30 -6.23
C ASP A 191 12.63 -3.48 -6.87
N ALA A 192 12.36 -2.81 -7.98
CA ALA A 192 13.34 -1.92 -8.62
C ALA A 192 13.73 -0.75 -7.70
N ASN A 193 12.77 -0.12 -7.02
CA ASN A 193 13.03 0.95 -6.05
C ASN A 193 13.84 0.45 -4.85
N ALA A 194 13.54 -0.74 -4.33
CA ALA A 194 14.30 -1.35 -3.25
C ALA A 194 15.75 -1.69 -3.68
N GLN A 195 15.94 -2.21 -4.89
CA GLN A 195 17.27 -2.46 -5.45
C GLN A 195 18.06 -1.18 -5.68
N GLN A 196 17.41 -0.11 -6.14
CA GLN A 196 18.05 1.19 -6.28
C GLN A 196 18.48 1.75 -4.91
N LEU A 197 17.61 1.66 -3.90
CA LEU A 197 17.97 2.07 -2.54
C LEU A 197 19.16 1.27 -2.02
N LYS A 198 19.19 -0.05 -2.24
CA LYS A 198 20.31 -0.91 -1.87
C LYS A 198 21.62 -0.45 -2.53
N ALA A 199 21.60 -0.18 -3.83
CA ALA A 199 22.77 0.27 -4.58
C ALA A 199 23.29 1.64 -4.06
N ASP A 200 22.36 2.57 -3.79
CA ASP A 200 22.71 3.90 -3.26
C ASP A 200 23.32 3.80 -1.85
N LEU A 201 22.79 2.91 -0.99
CA LEU A 201 23.34 2.64 0.34
C LEU A 201 24.71 1.98 0.27
N ASP A 202 24.92 1.05 -0.65
CA ASP A 202 26.21 0.40 -0.86
C ASP A 202 27.27 1.40 -1.32
N ALA A 203 26.95 2.23 -2.30
CA ALA A 203 27.81 3.32 -2.78
C ALA A 203 28.16 4.34 -1.68
N ALA A 204 27.24 4.57 -0.74
CA ALA A 204 27.46 5.44 0.43
C ALA A 204 28.18 4.73 1.60
N GLY A 205 28.52 3.45 1.49
CA GLY A 205 29.12 2.64 2.56
C GLY A 205 28.19 2.39 3.75
N LYS A 206 26.86 2.45 3.55
CA LYS A 206 25.84 2.35 4.61
C LYS A 206 25.03 1.05 4.59
N LEU A 207 25.22 0.20 3.60
CA LEU A 207 24.42 -1.02 3.45
C LEU A 207 24.57 -2.00 4.62
N GLN A 208 25.75 -2.00 5.29
CA GLN A 208 26.02 -2.87 6.42
C GLN A 208 25.56 -2.29 7.78
N GLN A 209 24.93 -1.12 7.78
CA GLN A 209 24.38 -0.55 9.00
C GLN A 209 23.26 -1.44 9.56
N GLN A 210 23.30 -1.67 10.86
CA GLN A 210 22.29 -2.44 11.59
C GLN A 210 21.09 -1.54 11.90
N ILE A 211 19.90 -2.01 11.56
CA ILE A 211 18.63 -1.28 11.76
C ILE A 211 17.84 -1.92 12.89
N ALA A 212 17.58 -1.18 13.97
CA ALA A 212 16.63 -1.57 15.02
C ALA A 212 15.25 -0.95 14.75
N VAL A 213 14.19 -1.67 15.12
CA VAL A 213 12.80 -1.18 15.07
C VAL A 213 12.15 -1.34 16.43
N VAL A 214 11.63 -0.25 16.99
CA VAL A 214 11.03 -0.19 18.32
C VAL A 214 9.61 0.38 18.24
N ARG A 215 8.69 -0.12 19.07
CA ARG A 215 7.37 0.45 19.25
C ARG A 215 7.15 0.85 20.69
N PHE A 216 6.68 2.09 20.90
CA PHE A 216 6.11 2.52 22.17
C PHE A 216 4.59 2.38 22.16
N GLN A 217 4.02 1.95 23.27
CA GLN A 217 2.59 1.79 23.48
C GLN A 217 2.26 2.05 24.96
N SER A 218 0.98 2.18 25.29
CA SER A 218 0.54 2.45 26.67
C SER A 218 1.05 1.47 27.73
N SER A 219 1.29 0.20 27.35
CA SER A 219 1.82 -0.84 28.22
C SER A 219 3.36 -0.96 28.24
N GLY A 220 4.09 -0.06 27.57
CA GLY A 220 5.56 -0.06 27.52
C GLY A 220 6.14 -0.06 26.11
N ALA A 221 7.29 -0.69 25.95
CA ALA A 221 7.99 -0.77 24.68
C ALA A 221 8.19 -2.21 24.23
N ARG A 222 8.42 -2.40 22.92
CA ARG A 222 8.88 -3.68 22.34
C ARG A 222 9.77 -3.41 21.14
N TYR A 223 10.67 -4.31 20.84
CA TYR A 223 11.43 -4.33 19.60
C TYR A 223 11.00 -5.48 18.70
N TYR A 224 11.24 -5.34 17.41
CA TYR A 224 10.73 -6.22 16.38
C TYR A 224 11.80 -7.18 15.86
N TYR A 225 11.40 -8.44 15.64
CA TYR A 225 12.13 -9.46 14.91
C TYR A 225 11.84 -9.39 13.40
N ASN A 226 12.13 -10.48 12.66
CA ASN A 226 12.09 -10.46 11.21
C ASN A 226 10.69 -10.61 10.58
N ASP A 227 9.70 -11.10 11.35
CA ASP A 227 8.36 -11.42 10.81
C ASP A 227 7.36 -10.24 10.97
N SER A 228 7.85 -9.00 10.95
CA SER A 228 6.98 -7.83 10.87
C SER A 228 7.05 -7.18 9.50
N PHE A 229 6.03 -6.40 9.16
CA PHE A 229 5.94 -5.72 7.88
C PHE A 229 7.17 -4.84 7.58
N ALA A 230 7.52 -3.93 8.49
CA ALA A 230 8.65 -3.04 8.27
C ALA A 230 10.00 -3.77 8.23
N THR A 231 10.17 -4.83 9.05
CA THR A 231 11.43 -5.58 9.07
C THR A 231 11.59 -6.49 7.86
N ASP A 232 10.50 -7.00 7.27
CA ASP A 232 10.54 -7.68 5.97
C ASP A 232 11.06 -6.73 4.87
N ILE A 233 10.58 -5.48 4.86
CA ILE A 233 11.03 -4.46 3.90
C ILE A 233 12.53 -4.13 4.11
N ILE A 234 12.96 -3.89 5.34
CA ILE A 234 14.37 -3.65 5.68
C ILE A 234 15.27 -4.77 5.15
N ARG A 235 14.86 -6.03 5.33
CA ARG A 235 15.60 -7.19 4.83
C ARG A 235 15.60 -7.29 3.30
N ARG A 236 14.48 -6.95 2.64
CA ARG A 236 14.39 -6.93 1.16
C ARG A 236 15.30 -5.86 0.55
N VAL A 237 15.52 -4.74 1.20
CA VAL A 237 16.55 -3.76 0.81
C VAL A 237 17.96 -4.33 1.01
N GLY A 238 18.14 -5.31 1.89
CA GLY A 238 19.44 -5.93 2.18
C GLY A 238 20.18 -5.25 3.33
N LEU A 239 19.48 -4.46 4.15
CA LEU A 239 20.02 -3.85 5.36
C LEU A 239 20.16 -4.90 6.48
N ALA A 240 21.20 -4.75 7.30
CA ALA A 240 21.47 -5.65 8.41
C ALA A 240 20.55 -5.36 9.61
N ARG A 241 20.44 -6.37 10.49
CA ARG A 241 19.71 -6.28 11.76
C ARG A 241 20.68 -6.52 12.93
N PRO A 242 20.47 -5.92 14.12
CA PRO A 242 21.23 -6.33 15.30
C PRO A 242 21.08 -7.84 15.54
N PRO A 243 22.14 -8.56 15.96
CA PRO A 243 22.08 -10.03 16.12
C PRO A 243 20.96 -10.54 17.02
N LEU A 244 20.56 -9.78 18.06
CA LEU A 244 19.44 -10.11 18.94
C LEU A 244 18.08 -9.98 18.25
N HIS A 245 17.99 -9.16 17.18
CA HIS A 245 16.77 -8.89 16.43
C HIS A 245 16.68 -9.72 15.16
N ASP A 246 17.81 -10.26 14.68
CA ASP A 246 17.90 -11.04 13.43
C ASP A 246 17.50 -12.50 13.64
N LYS A 247 16.24 -12.71 13.95
CA LYS A 247 15.65 -14.04 14.13
C LYS A 247 14.19 -14.06 13.70
N GLU A 248 13.67 -15.25 13.48
CA GLU A 248 12.24 -15.49 13.26
C GLU A 248 11.42 -15.04 14.48
N GLY A 249 10.19 -14.63 14.25
CA GLY A 249 9.27 -14.12 15.23
C GLY A 249 8.85 -12.67 14.97
N PHE A 250 7.83 -12.24 15.71
CA PHE A 250 7.21 -10.93 15.47
C PHE A 250 7.89 -9.83 16.30
N ALA A 251 7.86 -9.93 17.63
CA ALA A 251 8.39 -8.89 18.52
C ALA A 251 8.53 -9.40 19.94
N GLU A 252 9.40 -8.77 20.73
CA GLU A 252 9.59 -9.04 22.16
C GLU A 252 9.40 -7.77 22.98
N GLY A 253 8.84 -7.94 24.20
CA GLY A 253 8.70 -6.87 25.18
C GLY A 253 10.07 -6.37 25.67
N LEU A 254 10.23 -5.06 25.77
CA LEU A 254 11.44 -4.42 26.28
C LEU A 254 11.20 -3.95 27.71
N THR A 255 12.08 -4.31 28.65
CA THR A 255 12.12 -3.71 29.97
C THR A 255 13.16 -2.58 30.02
N ARG A 256 13.10 -1.74 31.05
CA ARG A 256 13.98 -0.59 31.13
C ARG A 256 15.46 -0.98 31.27
N GLU A 257 15.72 -2.08 31.96
CA GLU A 257 17.07 -2.63 32.14
C GLU A 257 17.66 -3.18 30.84
N ARG A 258 16.77 -3.60 29.92
CA ARG A 258 17.14 -4.16 28.61
C ARG A 258 17.24 -3.11 27.51
N ILE A 259 17.09 -1.82 27.82
CA ILE A 259 17.25 -0.73 26.83
C ILE A 259 18.53 -0.88 25.98
N PRO A 260 19.71 -1.29 26.52
CA PRO A 260 20.91 -1.48 25.69
C PRO A 260 20.73 -2.48 24.52
N GLU A 261 19.77 -3.40 24.59
CA GLU A 261 19.52 -4.38 23.54
C GLU A 261 18.99 -3.78 22.22
N VAL A 262 18.43 -2.56 22.27
CA VAL A 262 17.93 -1.88 21.05
C VAL A 262 18.99 -0.99 20.39
N ASN A 263 20.22 -0.98 20.91
CA ASN A 263 21.29 -0.23 20.27
C ASN A 263 21.62 -0.84 18.89
N ALA A 264 21.78 0.03 17.89
CA ALA A 264 22.07 -0.30 16.52
C ALA A 264 22.81 0.88 15.87
N ASP A 265 23.16 0.80 14.59
CA ASP A 265 23.69 1.95 13.85
C ASP A 265 22.57 2.97 13.58
N GLN A 266 21.35 2.49 13.34
CA GLN A 266 20.16 3.31 13.16
C GLN A 266 18.97 2.67 13.91
N LEU A 267 18.16 3.50 14.55
CA LEU A 267 16.96 3.05 15.28
C LEU A 267 15.74 3.79 14.75
N PHE A 268 14.78 3.03 14.23
CA PHE A 268 13.48 3.56 13.84
C PHE A 268 12.46 3.21 14.92
N TYR A 269 11.62 4.17 15.29
CA TYR A 269 10.57 3.89 16.24
C TYR A 269 9.25 4.57 15.87
N PHE A 270 8.16 3.97 16.31
CA PHE A 270 6.82 4.53 16.17
C PHE A 270 6.03 4.37 17.47
N VAL A 271 4.96 5.16 17.59
CA VAL A 271 4.10 5.20 18.79
C VAL A 271 2.72 4.68 18.42
N MET A 272 2.28 3.61 19.07
CA MET A 272 0.94 3.09 18.92
C MET A 272 -0.01 3.80 19.91
N GLU A 273 -0.46 4.97 19.52
CA GLU A 273 -1.43 5.76 20.29
C GLU A 273 -2.86 5.26 20.02
N THR A 274 -3.69 5.22 21.07
CA THR A 274 -5.10 4.82 21.01
C THR A 274 -6.06 5.94 21.41
N GLY A 275 -5.59 7.19 21.36
CA GLY A 275 -6.40 8.38 21.59
C GLY A 275 -6.52 8.83 23.04
N ASN A 276 -5.80 8.21 24.00
CA ASN A 276 -5.82 8.58 25.40
C ASN A 276 -4.52 9.21 25.91
N GLY A 277 -3.55 9.47 25.02
CA GLY A 277 -2.25 10.06 25.33
C GLY A 277 -1.28 9.18 26.10
N LYS A 278 -1.67 7.97 26.47
CA LYS A 278 -0.84 7.09 27.32
C LYS A 278 0.38 6.54 26.59
N ALA A 279 0.26 6.25 25.30
CA ALA A 279 1.39 5.76 24.54
C ALA A 279 2.41 6.87 24.29
N SER A 280 1.96 8.10 24.03
CA SER A 280 2.81 9.28 23.92
C SER A 280 3.49 9.63 25.25
N ALA A 281 2.79 9.49 26.38
CA ALA A 281 3.40 9.63 27.70
C ALA A 281 4.44 8.55 27.98
N ALA A 282 4.16 7.30 27.57
CA ALA A 282 5.12 6.21 27.67
C ALA A 282 6.36 6.50 26.81
N GLU A 283 6.21 6.91 25.55
CA GLU A 283 7.32 7.34 24.69
C GLU A 283 8.22 8.35 25.41
N GLN A 284 7.65 9.47 25.88
CA GLN A 284 8.42 10.51 26.58
C GLN A 284 9.18 9.95 27.80
N SER A 285 8.52 9.11 28.60
CA SER A 285 9.15 8.48 29.76
C SER A 285 10.30 7.54 29.37
N TRP A 286 10.18 6.78 28.26
CA TRP A 286 11.25 5.90 27.79
C TRP A 286 12.41 6.66 27.21
N LEU A 287 12.14 7.70 26.40
CA LEU A 287 13.20 8.56 25.83
C LEU A 287 13.98 9.33 26.91
N ALA A 288 13.38 9.62 28.08
CA ALA A 288 14.02 10.30 29.19
C ALA A 288 14.88 9.36 30.06
N GLU A 289 14.82 8.04 29.86
CA GLU A 289 15.61 7.09 30.67
C GLU A 289 17.13 7.32 30.51
N PRO A 290 17.90 7.30 31.61
CA PRO A 290 19.36 7.44 31.52
C PRO A 290 20.01 6.39 30.61
N LEU A 291 19.53 5.14 30.63
CA LEU A 291 20.04 4.09 29.76
C LEU A 291 19.75 4.40 28.27
N TRP A 292 18.60 4.98 27.95
CA TRP A 292 18.27 5.42 26.58
C TRP A 292 19.20 6.52 26.12
N GLN A 293 19.38 7.56 26.94
CA GLN A 293 20.24 8.69 26.64
C GLN A 293 21.72 8.31 26.49
N GLN A 294 22.13 7.18 27.06
CA GLN A 294 23.50 6.68 26.95
C GLN A 294 23.73 5.82 25.70
N LEU A 295 22.68 5.39 24.99
CA LEU A 295 22.84 4.59 23.79
C LEU A 295 23.69 5.31 22.74
N PRO A 296 24.68 4.64 22.12
CA PRO A 296 25.43 5.19 21.01
C PRO A 296 24.55 5.73 19.88
N VAL A 297 23.50 5.00 19.50
CA VAL A 297 22.54 5.41 18.45
C VAL A 297 21.87 6.75 18.78
N VAL A 298 21.57 7.02 20.06
CA VAL A 298 20.97 8.29 20.51
C VAL A 298 22.01 9.42 20.47
N LYS A 299 23.21 9.17 20.98
CA LYS A 299 24.31 10.16 20.97
C LYS A 299 24.75 10.55 19.57
N ASN A 300 24.61 9.64 18.62
CA ASN A 300 24.92 9.86 17.21
C ASN A 300 23.77 10.50 16.41
N ASN A 301 22.66 10.87 17.07
CA ASN A 301 21.46 11.41 16.42
C ASN A 301 20.89 10.49 15.31
N ALA A 302 21.02 9.17 15.49
CA ALA A 302 20.59 8.16 14.53
C ALA A 302 19.28 7.46 14.95
N VAL A 303 18.41 8.21 15.63
CA VAL A 303 17.07 7.76 16.07
C VAL A 303 16.01 8.49 15.26
N HIS A 304 15.14 7.73 14.60
CA HIS A 304 14.15 8.23 13.67
C HIS A 304 12.74 7.86 14.11
N LYS A 305 11.89 8.87 14.38
CA LYS A 305 10.47 8.66 14.60
C LYS A 305 9.76 8.55 13.27
N VAL A 306 9.01 7.46 13.05
CA VAL A 306 8.29 7.19 11.82
C VAL A 306 6.79 7.01 12.07
N ASN A 307 6.01 7.02 10.99
CA ASN A 307 4.57 6.91 11.09
C ASN A 307 4.16 5.46 11.44
N HIS A 308 3.40 5.31 12.53
CA HIS A 308 2.87 4.02 12.97
C HIS A 308 1.93 3.37 11.94
N GLU A 309 1.13 4.16 11.22
CA GLU A 309 0.18 3.66 10.22
C GLU A 309 0.91 2.89 9.11
N THR A 310 1.92 3.52 8.51
CA THR A 310 2.67 2.95 7.38
C THR A 310 3.69 1.88 7.80
N TRP A 311 4.27 1.98 9.00
CA TRP A 311 5.28 1.01 9.45
C TRP A 311 4.72 -0.25 10.11
N ASN A 312 3.46 -0.20 10.62
CA ASN A 312 2.98 -1.29 11.49
C ASN A 312 1.49 -1.65 11.35
N LYS A 313 0.69 -0.94 10.56
CA LYS A 313 -0.77 -1.17 10.57
C LYS A 313 -1.42 -1.32 9.22
N SER A 314 -0.93 -0.67 8.21
CA SER A 314 -1.56 -0.71 6.90
C SER A 314 -1.24 -1.99 6.12
N TYR A 315 -0.01 -2.47 6.22
CA TYR A 315 0.50 -3.72 5.65
C TYR A 315 0.40 -3.84 4.12
N GLY A 316 0.08 -2.78 3.39
CA GLY A 316 -0.12 -2.81 1.95
C GLY A 316 1.04 -2.24 1.14
N ILE A 317 0.89 -2.26 -0.18
CA ILE A 317 1.90 -1.80 -1.14
C ILE A 317 2.21 -0.30 -1.01
N LEU A 318 1.19 0.53 -0.71
CA LEU A 318 1.39 1.97 -0.51
C LEU A 318 2.21 2.23 0.75
N ALA A 319 1.91 1.54 1.85
CA ALA A 319 2.69 1.61 3.08
C ALA A 319 4.14 1.12 2.87
N ALA A 320 4.35 0.08 2.04
CA ALA A 320 5.68 -0.42 1.71
C ALA A 320 6.54 0.64 1.00
N ASP A 321 5.95 1.45 0.13
CA ASP A 321 6.63 2.57 -0.52
C ASP A 321 7.02 3.66 0.49
N TYR A 322 6.16 3.99 1.46
CA TYR A 322 6.50 4.94 2.53
C TYR A 322 7.67 4.45 3.38
N VAL A 323 7.73 3.15 3.71
CA VAL A 323 8.89 2.59 4.45
C VAL A 323 10.18 2.75 3.65
N LEU A 324 10.19 2.52 2.33
CA LEU A 324 11.36 2.76 1.48
C LEU A 324 11.78 4.24 1.47
N GLN A 325 10.80 5.15 1.38
CA GLN A 325 11.06 6.60 1.42
C GLN A 325 11.67 7.03 2.75
N ASP A 326 11.13 6.56 3.88
CA ASP A 326 11.64 6.86 5.22
C ASP A 326 13.06 6.32 5.40
N LEU A 327 13.34 5.09 4.95
CA LEU A 327 14.70 4.52 4.96
C LEU A 327 15.66 5.35 4.12
N ARG A 328 15.26 5.77 2.92
CA ARG A 328 16.06 6.63 2.05
C ARG A 328 16.36 7.97 2.71
N ALA A 329 15.35 8.64 3.24
CA ALA A 329 15.49 9.95 3.87
C ALA A 329 16.40 9.91 5.10
N ALA A 330 16.29 8.87 5.93
CA ALA A 330 17.10 8.73 7.14
C ALA A 330 18.55 8.34 6.83
N LEU A 331 18.76 7.43 5.87
CA LEU A 331 20.07 6.85 5.61
C LEU A 331 20.87 7.61 4.55
N LEU A 332 20.19 8.30 3.62
CA LEU A 332 20.81 9.08 2.53
C LEU A 332 20.28 10.52 2.51
N PRO A 333 20.44 11.29 3.61
CA PRO A 333 19.94 12.66 3.63
C PRO A 333 20.64 13.49 2.55
N THR A 334 19.86 14.18 1.73
CA THR A 334 20.37 15.18 0.79
C THR A 334 20.89 16.36 1.61
N GLY A 335 22.11 16.85 1.33
CA GLY A 335 22.81 17.84 2.14
C GLY A 335 22.14 19.23 2.28
N SER A 336 20.84 19.36 2.04
CA SER A 336 20.05 20.59 2.14
C SER A 336 18.95 20.59 3.21
N ASP A 337 18.69 19.47 3.93
CA ASP A 337 17.49 19.38 4.78
C ASP A 337 17.74 19.56 6.28
N ASN A 338 18.86 20.17 6.70
CA ASN A 338 19.12 20.48 8.10
C ASN A 338 18.31 21.68 8.67
N ASN A 339 17.24 22.15 8.00
CA ASN A 339 16.57 23.41 8.42
C ASN A 339 15.03 23.40 8.47
N ILE A 340 14.35 22.25 8.58
CA ILE A 340 12.87 22.25 8.62
C ILE A 340 12.26 21.89 9.99
N ASN A 341 13.02 21.46 11.01
CA ASN A 341 12.45 21.00 12.29
C ASN A 341 12.58 21.95 13.49
N ASN A 342 12.67 23.28 13.29
CA ASN A 342 12.71 24.22 14.42
C ASN A 342 11.76 25.44 14.30
N ASN A 343 10.56 25.29 13.71
CA ASN A 343 9.59 26.42 13.74
C ASN A 343 8.14 25.94 13.88
N SER A 344 7.82 25.29 15.01
CA SER A 344 6.43 25.17 15.46
C SER A 344 6.30 25.13 16.98
N SER A 345 6.87 26.17 17.64
CA SER A 345 6.49 26.50 19.01
C SER A 345 6.97 27.93 19.32
N ASP A 346 6.26 28.93 18.78
CA ASP A 346 6.18 30.26 19.40
C ASP A 346 5.14 31.13 18.64
N SER A 347 3.88 30.93 18.95
CA SER A 347 2.85 31.96 18.75
C SER A 347 1.63 31.71 19.64
N GLN A 348 1.83 31.82 20.95
CA GLN A 348 0.73 32.19 21.86
C GLN A 348 1.33 32.90 23.06
N SER A 349 1.34 34.21 23.00
CA SER A 349 0.94 35.12 24.09
C SER A 349 1.34 36.53 23.72
N LYS A 350 0.36 37.31 23.34
CA LYS A 350 0.17 38.73 23.72
C LYS A 350 -0.96 39.32 22.89
N GLY A 351 -2.04 39.66 23.60
CA GLY A 351 -3.14 40.45 23.09
C GLY A 351 -4.43 40.05 23.75
#